data_9960285ea68d68118c24c1553537a4ad
#
_entry.id   9960285ea68d68118c24c1553537a4ad
#
_cell.length_a   1.000
_cell.length_b   1.000
_cell.length_c   1.000
_cell.angle_alpha   90.00
_cell.angle_beta   90.00
_cell.angle_gamma   90.00
#
_symmetry.space_group_name_H-M   'P 1'
#
loop_
_entity.id
_entity.type
_entity.pdbx_description
1 polymer ?
#
loop_
_entity_poly.entity_id
_entity_poly.type
_entity_poly.pdbx_seq_one_letter_code
_entity_poly.pdbx_strand_id
1 'polypeptide(L)'
;YYFIEVNPRIQVEHTVTEQVTGVDIVKAQIRVTEGARIGDETSFIPQQKDISLRGHALQCRVTTEDPENNFTPDYGKIAVYRSAAGFGIRLDAGTAYGGAVITPYYDSLLVKVTAWGHTPDEAAARMDRALREFRVRGLATNLQFLENVIAHPLFRSGECTTRFIDTTPE
;
A
#
# COMPACT_ATOMS: atom_id res chain seq x y z
N TYR A 1 21.02 -13.33 3.16
CA TYR A 1 20.07 -12.63 4.02
C TYR A 1 20.57 -12.56 5.45
N TYR A 2 20.04 -11.60 6.22
CA TYR A 2 20.39 -11.39 7.61
C TYR A 2 19.12 -11.25 8.42
N PHE A 3 19.12 -11.79 9.66
CA PHE A 3 18.05 -11.53 10.60
C PHE A 3 18.20 -10.10 11.15
N ILE A 4 17.12 -9.33 11.13
CA ILE A 4 17.06 -7.97 11.68
C ILE A 4 16.09 -7.95 12.86
N GLU A 5 14.80 -8.20 12.58
CA GLU A 5 13.75 -8.17 13.60
C GLU A 5 12.54 -9.02 13.20
N VAL A 6 11.66 -9.28 14.12
CA VAL A 6 10.30 -9.80 13.87
C VAL A 6 9.29 -8.80 14.37
N ASN A 7 8.33 -8.43 13.53
CA ASN A 7 7.19 -7.60 13.92
C ASN A 7 5.99 -8.52 14.23
N PRO A 8 5.70 -8.85 15.51
CA PRO A 8 4.66 -9.80 15.88
C PRO A 8 3.26 -9.17 15.84
N ARG A 9 2.92 -8.55 14.73
CA ARG A 9 1.65 -7.85 14.48
C ARG A 9 1.38 -7.79 12.98
N ILE A 10 0.15 -7.44 12.61
CA ILE A 10 -0.15 -7.11 11.22
C ILE A 10 0.70 -5.92 10.77
N GLN A 11 1.19 -5.96 9.55
CA GLN A 11 1.97 -4.86 8.95
C GLN A 11 1.17 -4.13 7.88
N VAL A 12 1.58 -2.91 7.55
CA VAL A 12 0.88 -2.06 6.57
C VAL A 12 0.82 -2.74 5.21
N GLU A 13 1.87 -3.47 4.83
CA GLU A 13 2.05 -4.14 3.54
C GLU A 13 1.29 -5.47 3.40
N HIS A 14 0.53 -5.93 4.41
CA HIS A 14 -0.23 -7.20 4.36
C HIS A 14 -1.14 -7.32 3.13
N THR A 15 -1.62 -6.19 2.60
CA THR A 15 -2.52 -6.16 1.46
C THR A 15 -1.90 -6.75 0.19
N VAL A 16 -0.59 -6.66 0.01
CA VAL A 16 0.13 -7.30 -1.11
C VAL A 16 -0.01 -8.83 -1.01
N THR A 17 0.27 -9.40 0.16
CA THR A 17 0.14 -10.84 0.41
C THR A 17 -1.31 -11.29 0.19
N GLU A 18 -2.28 -10.56 0.69
CA GLU A 18 -3.70 -10.87 0.51
C GLU A 18 -4.12 -10.88 -0.95
N GLN A 19 -3.64 -9.91 -1.75
CA GLN A 19 -3.97 -9.83 -3.17
C GLN A 19 -3.40 -10.99 -4.00
N VAL A 20 -2.19 -11.45 -3.68
CA VAL A 20 -1.55 -12.53 -4.46
C VAL A 20 -1.90 -13.94 -3.95
N THR A 21 -2.33 -14.09 -2.70
CA THR A 21 -2.69 -15.39 -2.12
C THR A 21 -4.19 -15.64 -2.04
N GLY A 22 -5.00 -14.56 -1.97
CA GLY A 22 -6.42 -14.64 -1.65
C GLY A 22 -6.73 -14.97 -0.20
N VAL A 23 -5.74 -14.93 0.69
CA VAL A 23 -5.91 -15.18 2.14
C VAL A 23 -6.20 -13.87 2.86
N ASP A 24 -7.32 -13.77 3.55
CA ASP A 24 -7.66 -12.65 4.44
C ASP A 24 -6.90 -12.79 5.75
N ILE A 25 -5.76 -12.10 5.86
CA ILE A 25 -4.83 -12.23 7.00
C ILE A 25 -5.48 -11.71 8.29
N VAL A 26 -6.22 -10.62 8.23
CA VAL A 26 -6.88 -10.04 9.42
C VAL A 26 -7.94 -10.98 9.97
N LYS A 27 -8.78 -11.51 9.10
CA LYS A 27 -9.79 -12.50 9.47
C LYS A 27 -9.14 -13.79 10.03
N ALA A 28 -8.06 -14.23 9.39
CA ALA A 28 -7.30 -15.40 9.84
C ALA A 28 -6.72 -15.20 11.25
N GLN A 29 -6.16 -14.02 11.54
CA GLN A 29 -5.67 -13.70 12.89
C GLN A 29 -6.78 -13.75 13.94
N ILE A 30 -7.97 -13.24 13.65
CA ILE A 30 -9.13 -13.32 14.55
C ILE A 30 -9.49 -14.77 14.82
N ARG A 31 -9.57 -15.59 13.76
CA ARG A 31 -9.91 -17.01 13.89
C ARG A 31 -8.88 -17.83 14.69
N VAL A 32 -7.60 -17.57 14.45
CA VAL A 32 -6.52 -18.22 15.23
C VAL A 32 -6.62 -17.82 16.71
N THR A 33 -6.93 -16.56 17.00
CA THR A 33 -7.14 -16.09 18.38
C THR A 33 -8.36 -16.75 19.04
N GLU A 34 -9.39 -17.09 18.26
CA GLU A 34 -10.55 -17.86 18.71
C GLU A 34 -10.27 -19.38 18.87
N GLY A 35 -9.05 -19.83 18.56
CA GLY A 35 -8.61 -21.22 18.72
C GLY A 35 -8.62 -22.06 17.43
N ALA A 36 -8.89 -21.48 16.27
CA ALA A 36 -8.77 -22.18 15.00
C ALA A 36 -7.30 -22.52 14.69
N ARG A 37 -7.06 -23.67 14.05
CA ARG A 37 -5.72 -24.09 13.66
C ARG A 37 -5.45 -23.73 12.20
N ILE A 38 -4.22 -23.31 11.90
CA ILE A 38 -3.78 -23.07 10.52
C ILE A 38 -3.90 -24.36 9.71
N GLY A 39 -4.50 -24.28 8.55
CA GLY A 39 -4.78 -25.41 7.67
C GLY A 39 -6.15 -26.06 7.86
N ASP A 40 -6.89 -25.67 8.90
CA ASP A 40 -8.29 -26.08 9.07
C ASP A 40 -9.21 -25.09 8.31
N GLU A 41 -10.34 -25.58 7.80
CA GLU A 41 -11.34 -24.72 7.11
C GLU A 41 -11.79 -23.53 7.95
N THR A 42 -11.84 -23.72 9.29
CA THR A 42 -12.28 -22.67 10.23
C THR A 42 -11.30 -21.50 10.38
N SER A 43 -10.03 -21.69 10.03
CA SER A 43 -9.02 -20.63 10.09
C SER A 43 -9.04 -19.71 8.87
N PHE A 44 -9.62 -20.16 7.75
CA PHE A 44 -9.52 -19.54 6.42
C PHE A 44 -8.09 -19.42 5.89
N ILE A 45 -7.14 -20.15 6.48
CA ILE A 45 -5.78 -20.28 5.99
C ILE A 45 -5.61 -21.68 5.42
N PRO A 46 -5.33 -21.84 4.12
CA PRO A 46 -5.06 -23.14 3.51
C PRO A 46 -3.82 -23.78 4.14
N GLN A 47 -3.67 -25.11 3.93
CA GLN A 47 -2.39 -25.75 4.22
C GLN A 47 -1.30 -25.16 3.31
N GLN A 48 -0.06 -25.14 3.80
CA GLN A 48 1.07 -24.55 3.06
C GLN A 48 1.19 -25.03 1.60
N LYS A 49 0.94 -26.32 1.36
CA LYS A 49 0.99 -26.93 0.02
C LYS A 49 -0.09 -26.42 -0.95
N ASP A 50 -1.19 -25.88 -0.41
CA ASP A 50 -2.36 -25.42 -1.17
C ASP A 50 -2.33 -23.90 -1.40
N ILE A 51 -1.37 -23.19 -0.78
CA ILE A 51 -1.16 -21.76 -1.02
C ILE A 51 -0.49 -21.54 -2.37
N SER A 52 -1.15 -20.83 -3.25
CA SER A 52 -0.60 -20.45 -4.56
C SER A 52 -0.53 -18.94 -4.71
N LEU A 53 0.53 -18.46 -5.36
CA LEU A 53 0.67 -17.05 -5.71
C LEU A 53 0.02 -16.81 -7.07
N ARG A 54 -0.84 -15.79 -7.16
CA ARG A 54 -1.55 -15.41 -8.39
C ARG A 54 -1.23 -13.98 -8.75
N GLY A 55 -0.55 -13.82 -9.87
CA GLY A 55 -0.14 -12.50 -10.36
C GLY A 55 0.87 -11.81 -9.46
N HIS A 56 0.85 -10.50 -9.52
CA HIS A 56 1.74 -9.59 -8.80
C HIS A 56 0.95 -8.46 -8.16
N ALA A 57 1.40 -7.98 -7.02
CA ALA A 57 0.77 -6.85 -6.36
C ALA A 57 1.83 -5.84 -5.91
N LEU A 58 1.44 -4.57 -5.93
CA LEU A 58 2.24 -3.42 -5.56
C LEU A 58 1.41 -2.53 -4.65
N GLN A 59 1.98 -2.06 -3.55
CA GLN A 59 1.30 -1.15 -2.62
C GLN A 59 2.01 0.21 -2.55
N CYS A 60 1.22 1.29 -2.59
CA CYS A 60 1.66 2.63 -2.29
C CYS A 60 0.91 3.17 -1.07
N ARG A 61 1.63 3.89 -0.20
CA ARG A 61 1.05 4.66 0.91
C ARG A 61 0.91 6.11 0.48
N VAL A 62 -0.32 6.57 0.30
CA VAL A 62 -0.59 7.98 0.05
C VAL A 62 -0.67 8.70 1.39
N THR A 63 0.21 9.68 1.59
CA THR A 63 0.38 10.40 2.85
C THR A 63 0.27 11.91 2.65
N THR A 64 0.02 12.64 3.73
CA THR A 64 0.10 14.11 3.74
C THR A 64 1.51 14.59 4.06
N GLU A 65 2.49 14.05 3.37
CA GLU A 65 3.89 14.44 3.46
C GLU A 65 4.29 15.20 2.20
N ASP A 66 5.06 16.27 2.39
CA ASP A 66 5.53 17.13 1.31
C ASP A 66 6.93 16.69 0.83
N PRO A 67 7.05 16.04 -0.33
CA PRO A 67 8.35 15.61 -0.85
C PRO A 67 9.31 16.75 -1.16
N GLU A 68 8.78 17.93 -1.52
CA GLU A 68 9.60 19.12 -1.81
C GLU A 68 10.20 19.74 -0.54
N ASN A 69 9.65 19.38 0.63
CA ASN A 69 10.07 19.86 1.95
C ASN A 69 10.52 18.69 2.85
N ASN A 70 11.42 17.82 2.34
CA ASN A 70 11.98 16.67 3.06
C ASN A 70 10.92 15.76 3.70
N PHE A 71 9.80 15.51 3.02
CA PHE A 71 8.68 14.71 3.53
C PHE A 71 8.12 15.19 4.87
N THR A 72 8.22 16.49 5.13
CA THR A 72 7.61 17.07 6.32
C THR A 72 6.09 16.87 6.25
N PRO A 73 5.45 16.31 7.30
CA PRO A 73 4.01 16.14 7.32
C PRO A 73 3.27 17.48 7.24
N ASP A 74 2.24 17.55 6.40
CA ASP A 74 1.34 18.68 6.26
C ASP A 74 0.01 18.41 6.98
N TYR A 75 -0.54 19.44 7.61
CA TYR A 75 -1.72 19.35 8.47
C TYR A 75 -2.76 20.38 8.06
N GLY A 76 -4.03 20.08 8.27
CA GLY A 76 -5.12 21.00 7.97
C GLY A 76 -6.35 20.29 7.44
N LYS A 77 -7.18 20.99 6.69
CA LYS A 77 -8.45 20.48 6.19
C LYS A 77 -8.33 20.03 4.74
N ILE A 78 -8.73 18.78 4.48
CA ILE A 78 -8.90 18.26 3.13
C ILE A 78 -10.10 18.95 2.48
N ALA A 79 -9.86 19.79 1.47
CA ALA A 79 -10.93 20.46 0.74
C ALA A 79 -11.60 19.52 -0.27
N VAL A 80 -10.82 18.72 -0.99
CA VAL A 80 -11.31 17.72 -1.95
C VAL A 80 -10.59 16.40 -1.71
N TYR A 81 -11.35 15.31 -1.67
CA TYR A 81 -10.83 13.95 -1.69
C TYR A 81 -11.58 13.13 -2.73
N ARG A 82 -10.88 12.63 -3.72
CA ARG A 82 -11.38 11.67 -4.70
C ARG A 82 -10.33 10.56 -4.85
N SER A 83 -10.74 9.33 -4.61
CA SER A 83 -9.89 8.15 -4.77
C SER A 83 -10.04 7.53 -6.16
N ALA A 84 -9.08 6.69 -6.51
CA ALA A 84 -9.17 5.81 -7.66
C ALA A 84 -10.12 4.64 -7.41
N ALA A 85 -10.51 3.95 -8.49
CA ALA A 85 -11.26 2.70 -8.43
C ALA A 85 -10.99 1.85 -9.68
N GLY A 86 -11.59 0.67 -9.75
CA GLY A 86 -11.56 -0.20 -10.92
C GLY A 86 -10.89 -1.55 -10.66
N PHE A 87 -10.87 -2.38 -11.69
CA PHE A 87 -10.38 -3.75 -11.60
C PHE A 87 -8.90 -3.78 -11.22
N GLY A 88 -8.58 -4.61 -10.21
CA GLY A 88 -7.22 -4.77 -9.71
C GLY A 88 -6.73 -3.63 -8.81
N ILE A 89 -7.62 -2.73 -8.37
CA ILE A 89 -7.31 -1.68 -7.39
C ILE A 89 -8.06 -1.96 -6.10
N ARG A 90 -7.31 -2.03 -5.02
CA ARG A 90 -7.81 -2.12 -3.65
C ARG A 90 -7.39 -0.87 -2.89
N LEU A 91 -8.31 -0.34 -2.10
CA LEU A 91 -8.06 0.79 -1.21
C LEU A 91 -8.32 0.36 0.24
N ASP A 92 -7.33 0.60 1.08
CA ASP A 92 -7.49 0.48 2.54
C ASP A 92 -7.33 1.89 3.11
N ALA A 93 -8.48 2.55 3.25
CA ALA A 93 -8.55 3.94 3.64
C ALA A 93 -8.32 4.10 5.16
N GLY A 94 -7.65 5.21 5.50
CA GLY A 94 -7.62 5.73 6.86
C GLY A 94 -8.78 6.71 7.09
N THR A 95 -8.48 7.87 7.64
CA THR A 95 -9.47 8.91 8.00
C THR A 95 -9.73 9.93 6.89
N ALA A 96 -9.27 9.67 5.66
CA ALA A 96 -9.34 10.62 4.56
C ALA A 96 -10.72 10.68 3.90
N TYR A 97 -11.35 11.85 3.95
CA TYR A 97 -12.57 12.19 3.20
C TYR A 97 -12.62 13.72 2.98
N GLY A 98 -13.43 14.17 2.06
CA GLY A 98 -13.63 15.62 1.84
C GLY A 98 -14.18 16.30 3.09
N GLY A 99 -13.44 17.27 3.61
CA GLY A 99 -13.76 17.98 4.86
C GLY A 99 -13.04 17.45 6.11
N ALA A 100 -12.36 16.29 6.04
CA ALA A 100 -11.58 15.76 7.16
C ALA A 100 -10.47 16.72 7.56
N VAL A 101 -10.16 16.75 8.86
CA VAL A 101 -9.05 17.53 9.43
C VAL A 101 -7.92 16.56 9.76
N ILE A 102 -6.78 16.75 9.12
CA ILE A 102 -5.54 16.01 9.43
C ILE A 102 -4.81 16.78 10.52
N THR A 103 -4.50 16.09 11.60
CA THR A 103 -3.87 16.67 12.78
C THR A 103 -2.42 16.19 12.93
N PRO A 104 -1.56 16.94 13.64
CA PRO A 104 -0.17 16.53 13.88
C PRO A 104 -0.01 15.41 14.93
N TYR A 105 -1.12 14.93 15.49
CA TYR A 105 -1.08 13.97 16.61
C TYR A 105 -1.15 12.51 16.17
N TYR A 106 -1.47 12.27 14.89
CA TYR A 106 -1.64 10.94 14.32
C TYR A 106 -0.82 10.81 13.03
N ASP A 107 -0.75 9.59 12.51
CA ASP A 107 -0.07 9.25 11.27
C ASP A 107 -0.61 10.06 10.08
N SER A 108 0.29 10.44 9.18
CA SER A 108 -0.01 11.16 7.92
C SER A 108 -0.70 10.31 6.85
N LEU A 109 -0.89 9.01 7.10
CA LEU A 109 -1.45 8.07 6.13
C LEU A 109 -2.90 8.39 5.80
N LEU A 110 -3.17 8.71 4.53
CA LEU A 110 -4.52 8.89 4.00
C LEU A 110 -5.14 7.57 3.55
N VAL A 111 -4.41 6.80 2.75
CA VAL A 111 -4.90 5.54 2.18
C VAL A 111 -3.73 4.68 1.70
N LYS A 112 -3.87 3.36 1.83
CA LYS A 112 -3.05 2.38 1.12
C LYS A 112 -3.74 2.06 -0.20
N VAL A 113 -3.01 2.21 -1.29
CA VAL A 113 -3.45 1.78 -2.62
C VAL A 113 -2.69 0.52 -2.96
N THR A 114 -3.40 -0.57 -3.23
CA THR A 114 -2.79 -1.82 -3.69
C THR A 114 -3.29 -2.13 -5.09
N ALA A 115 -2.37 -2.22 -6.04
CA ALA A 115 -2.66 -2.61 -7.42
C ALA A 115 -2.23 -4.05 -7.66
N TRP A 116 -3.10 -4.83 -8.28
CA TRP A 116 -2.84 -6.20 -8.69
C TRP A 116 -2.85 -6.32 -10.22
N GLY A 117 -2.01 -7.17 -10.76
CA GLY A 117 -1.97 -7.51 -12.19
C GLY A 117 -1.44 -8.92 -12.41
N HIS A 118 -1.62 -9.46 -13.61
CA HIS A 118 -1.07 -10.77 -13.96
C HIS A 118 0.47 -10.74 -14.07
N THR A 119 1.02 -9.58 -14.40
CA THR A 119 2.47 -9.34 -14.48
C THR A 119 2.87 -8.14 -13.64
N PRO A 120 4.17 -7.99 -13.29
CA PRO A 120 4.67 -6.80 -12.60
C PRO A 120 4.33 -5.50 -13.35
N ASP A 121 4.48 -5.52 -14.68
CA ASP A 121 4.19 -4.37 -15.53
C ASP A 121 2.71 -3.98 -15.51
N GLU A 122 1.81 -4.95 -15.52
CA GLU A 122 0.37 -4.68 -15.42
C GLU A 122 0.02 -4.09 -14.04
N ALA A 123 0.58 -4.62 -12.96
CA ALA A 123 0.38 -4.10 -11.62
C ALA A 123 0.89 -2.65 -11.52
N ALA A 124 2.08 -2.37 -12.04
CA ALA A 124 2.66 -1.02 -12.05
C ALA A 124 1.88 -0.05 -12.94
N ALA A 125 1.40 -0.48 -14.11
CA ALA A 125 0.56 0.37 -14.97
C ALA A 125 -0.79 0.70 -14.31
N ARG A 126 -1.40 -0.24 -13.60
CA ARG A 126 -2.62 -0.01 -12.81
C ARG A 126 -2.36 0.94 -11.64
N MET A 127 -1.21 0.81 -10.97
CA MET A 127 -0.83 1.72 -9.89
C MET A 127 -0.64 3.15 -10.40
N ASP A 128 0.12 3.33 -11.49
CA ASP A 128 0.33 4.65 -12.12
C ASP A 128 -1.01 5.30 -12.47
N ARG A 129 -1.91 4.58 -13.14
CA ARG A 129 -3.26 5.07 -13.42
C ARG A 129 -4.02 5.45 -12.15
N ALA A 130 -4.00 4.59 -11.13
CA ALA A 130 -4.70 4.85 -9.89
C ALA A 130 -4.18 6.11 -9.19
N LEU A 131 -2.86 6.27 -9.06
CA LEU A 131 -2.26 7.47 -8.46
C LEU A 131 -2.67 8.74 -9.21
N ARG A 132 -2.66 8.72 -10.55
CA ARG A 132 -3.09 9.85 -11.39
C ARG A 132 -4.58 10.19 -11.29
N GLU A 133 -5.42 9.24 -10.92
CA GLU A 133 -6.85 9.46 -10.69
C GLU A 133 -7.14 10.12 -9.35
N PHE A 134 -6.25 10.01 -8.37
CA PHE A 134 -6.45 10.66 -7.08
C PHE A 134 -6.52 12.18 -7.21
N ARG A 135 -7.39 12.78 -6.43
CA ARG A 135 -7.45 14.25 -6.25
C ARG A 135 -7.60 14.55 -4.77
N VAL A 136 -6.50 14.96 -4.18
CA VAL A 136 -6.45 15.50 -2.81
C VAL A 136 -6.12 16.97 -2.94
N ARG A 137 -6.90 17.83 -2.28
CA ARG A 137 -6.68 19.28 -2.28
C ARG A 137 -6.84 19.84 -0.87
N GLY A 138 -6.06 20.86 -0.58
CA GLY A 138 -6.04 21.52 0.74
C GLY A 138 -4.81 21.18 1.56
N LEU A 139 -4.07 20.14 1.19
CA LEU A 139 -2.83 19.68 1.83
C LEU A 139 -1.83 19.22 0.77
N ALA A 140 -0.55 19.31 1.08
CA ALA A 140 0.50 18.64 0.33
C ALA A 140 0.35 17.10 0.48
N THR A 141 0.76 16.36 -0.53
CA THR A 141 0.77 14.88 -0.50
C THR A 141 1.95 14.35 -1.28
N ASN A 142 2.33 13.11 -1.02
CA ASN A 142 3.40 12.42 -1.73
C ASN A 142 2.96 11.80 -3.08
N LEU A 143 1.78 12.13 -3.61
CA LEU A 143 1.24 11.51 -4.84
C LEU A 143 2.19 11.65 -6.03
N GLN A 144 2.69 12.86 -6.30
CA GLN A 144 3.60 13.11 -7.43
C GLN A 144 4.91 12.33 -7.28
N PHE A 145 5.45 12.27 -6.07
CA PHE A 145 6.64 11.46 -5.76
C PHE A 145 6.39 9.98 -6.06
N LEU A 146 5.24 9.43 -5.64
CA LEU A 146 4.87 8.04 -5.93
C LEU A 146 4.73 7.78 -7.43
N GLU A 147 4.12 8.70 -8.19
CA GLU A 147 4.03 8.61 -9.65
C GLU A 147 5.43 8.55 -10.30
N ASN A 148 6.35 9.41 -9.85
CA ASN A 148 7.73 9.42 -10.34
C ASN A 148 8.46 8.10 -10.03
N VAL A 149 8.33 7.59 -8.81
CA VAL A 149 8.93 6.29 -8.40
C VAL A 149 8.41 5.14 -9.28
N ILE A 150 7.08 5.04 -9.47
CA ILE A 150 6.47 3.97 -10.26
C ILE A 150 6.87 4.05 -11.75
N ALA A 151 7.06 5.25 -12.27
CA ALA A 151 7.48 5.46 -13.66
C ALA A 151 8.98 5.24 -13.89
N HIS A 152 9.79 5.25 -12.83
CA HIS A 152 11.25 5.23 -12.96
C HIS A 152 11.76 3.90 -13.56
N PRO A 153 12.68 3.95 -14.55
CA PRO A 153 13.18 2.74 -15.24
C PRO A 153 13.78 1.68 -14.30
N LEU A 154 14.58 2.09 -13.30
CA LEU A 154 15.16 1.17 -12.31
C LEU A 154 14.11 0.48 -11.45
N PHE A 155 13.02 1.19 -11.11
CA PHE A 155 11.89 0.59 -10.42
C PHE A 155 11.18 -0.43 -11.30
N ARG A 156 10.93 -0.07 -12.56
CA ARG A 156 10.26 -0.94 -13.54
C ARG A 156 11.07 -2.20 -13.88
N SER A 157 12.41 -2.11 -13.92
CA SER A 157 13.29 -3.27 -14.14
C SER A 157 13.45 -4.17 -12.92
N GLY A 158 13.03 -3.70 -11.72
CA GLY A 158 13.23 -4.41 -10.46
C GLY A 158 14.67 -4.36 -9.93
N GLU A 159 15.47 -3.44 -10.43
CA GLU A 159 16.88 -3.25 -10.02
C GLU A 159 17.05 -2.28 -8.85
N CYS A 160 15.95 -1.83 -8.27
CA CYS A 160 15.96 -0.95 -7.11
C CYS A 160 16.56 -1.64 -5.88
N THR A 161 17.43 -0.92 -5.18
CA THR A 161 17.90 -1.27 -3.84
C THR A 161 17.22 -0.40 -2.79
N THR A 162 17.45 -0.68 -1.51
CA THR A 162 16.97 0.16 -0.39
C THR A 162 17.50 1.59 -0.43
N ARG A 163 18.56 1.87 -1.21
CA ARG A 163 19.15 3.20 -1.40
C ARG A 163 18.59 3.93 -2.62
N PHE A 164 17.63 3.34 -3.34
CA PHE A 164 17.10 3.90 -4.58
C PHE A 164 16.65 5.36 -4.41
N ILE A 165 15.85 5.65 -3.39
CA ILE A 165 15.33 7.01 -3.14
C ILE A 165 16.47 7.97 -2.81
N ASP A 166 17.44 7.56 -1.97
CA ASP A 166 18.57 8.41 -1.56
C ASP A 166 19.53 8.75 -2.71
N THR A 167 19.63 7.86 -3.70
CA THR A 167 20.57 7.99 -4.82
C THR A 167 19.95 8.49 -6.11
N THR A 168 18.64 8.74 -6.12
CA THR A 168 17.87 9.17 -7.31
C THR A 168 17.07 10.42 -6.95
N PRO A 169 17.71 11.61 -6.94
CA PRO A 169 17.10 12.85 -6.44
C PRO A 169 16.12 13.53 -7.42
N GLU A 170 15.80 12.93 -8.57
CA GLU A 170 14.95 13.54 -9.62
C GLU A 170 13.44 13.32 -9.42
#